data_05a0000977f790957c2386c4af9f6c15
#
_entry.id   05a0000977f790957c2386c4af9f6c15
#
_cell.length_a   1.000
_cell.length_b   1.000
_cell.length_c   1.000
_cell.angle_alpha   90.00
_cell.angle_beta   90.00
_cell.angle_gamma   90.00
#
_symmetry.space_group_name_H-M   'P 1'
#
loop_
_entity.id
_entity.type
_entity.pdbx_description
1 polymer ?
#
loop_
_entity_poly.entity_id
_entity_poly.type
_entity_poly.pdbx_seq_one_letter_code
_entity_poly.pdbx_strand_id
1 'polypeptide(L)'
;MPEQASTDKPQDRKKLKRIAKRVLLILIVVALILAVWGIASRLIARSHLKKKTADDSVVTVVTVKPDANGDDDELVLPGSVLAYMEAPIYARTTGYVKMWYTDIGAKVRKGQLLADIDTPEVDKQLAQALADLETARANASLAKSTNERWKGLVIKQAVSRQDADEKAGDAAAKTAAQASAEQNVARLKDLESFKRVLSPFDGVVTARNTDVGALINAGQAAGSELFRVADVHKLRVYGQVPQAYAAATIPGLKAELHFPERPGKAYRAETMRTSNALDPTARTLQVELQLDNAHGDFFPGAYTEIHFKLPSPNQTLRVPSNTILFRANGVQVATVDPSHKIKMKNIIQGRDFGKTVEVLDGIDPLDDLVVNPSDSIEDGLPVRIAPPSRQGGDPKDSAK
;
A
#
# COMPACT_ATOMS: atom_id res chain seq x y z
N MET A 1 61.31 123.53 15.36
CA MET A 1 61.08 123.78 16.79
C MET A 1 60.00 122.80 17.27
N PRO A 2 60.03 122.29 18.48
CA PRO A 2 60.84 121.26 19.13
C PRO A 2 60.01 120.02 19.47
N GLU A 3 60.49 118.79 19.44
CA GLU A 3 61.03 118.05 20.53
C GLU A 3 60.16 117.93 21.81
N GLN A 4 59.70 116.74 22.13
CA GLN A 4 59.76 116.23 23.49
C GLN A 4 59.69 114.71 23.54
N ALA A 5 60.73 114.21 24.15
CA ALA A 5 60.95 112.81 24.55
C ALA A 5 60.05 112.49 25.71
N SER A 6 59.53 111.18 25.80
CA SER A 6 58.97 110.62 26.98
C SER A 6 59.56 109.27 27.31
N THR A 7 60.16 109.21 28.42
CA THR A 7 60.85 108.13 29.09
C THR A 7 59.95 106.95 29.44
N ASP A 8 60.29 105.75 29.00
CA ASP A 8 59.60 104.50 29.33
C ASP A 8 60.32 103.87 30.58
N LYS A 9 59.46 103.57 31.65
CA LYS A 9 59.92 102.99 32.90
C LYS A 9 60.08 101.48 32.79
N PRO A 10 61.15 100.78 33.22
CA PRO A 10 61.46 99.39 33.04
C PRO A 10 60.85 98.45 34.06
N GLN A 11 59.82 98.83 34.84
CA GLN A 11 59.28 97.91 35.88
C GLN A 11 58.01 97.04 35.44
N ASP A 12 57.34 97.35 34.37
CA ASP A 12 56.09 96.63 33.94
C ASP A 12 56.41 95.33 33.13
N ARG A 13 57.52 95.22 32.50
CA ARG A 13 57.92 94.08 31.70
C ARG A 13 58.11 92.79 32.52
N LYS A 14 58.56 92.92 33.81
CA LYS A 14 58.71 91.75 34.70
C LYS A 14 57.40 91.15 35.24
N LYS A 15 56.39 92.02 35.44
CA LYS A 15 55.02 91.54 35.86
C LYS A 15 54.30 90.87 34.72
N LEU A 16 54.39 91.41 33.51
CA LEU A 16 53.76 90.83 32.30
C LEU A 16 54.31 89.45 31.96
N LYS A 17 55.64 89.30 32.12
CA LYS A 17 56.25 87.99 31.88
C LYS A 17 55.81 86.90 32.90
N ARG A 18 55.53 87.28 34.16
CA ARG A 18 55.04 86.37 35.20
C ARG A 18 53.59 85.97 34.93
N ILE A 19 52.72 86.91 34.54
CA ILE A 19 51.35 86.66 34.17
C ILE A 19 51.27 85.79 32.92
N ALA A 20 52.07 86.07 31.90
CA ALA A 20 52.14 85.31 30.65
C ALA A 20 52.62 83.87 30.94
N LYS A 21 53.62 83.66 31.81
CA LYS A 21 53.98 82.25 32.23
C LYS A 21 52.87 81.50 32.98
N ARG A 22 52.15 82.22 33.84
CA ARG A 22 51.00 81.60 34.58
C ARG A 22 49.82 81.25 33.60
N VAL A 23 49.47 82.10 32.68
CA VAL A 23 48.48 81.87 31.67
C VAL A 23 48.89 80.73 30.75
N LEU A 24 50.15 80.66 30.34
CA LEU A 24 50.74 79.56 29.51
C LEU A 24 50.67 78.24 30.28
N LEU A 25 50.96 78.23 31.60
CA LEU A 25 50.93 77.03 32.43
C LEU A 25 49.52 76.55 32.63
N ILE A 26 48.52 77.43 32.77
CA ILE A 26 47.10 77.12 32.85
C ILE A 26 46.62 76.56 31.50
N LEU A 27 47.03 77.12 30.39
CA LEU A 27 46.68 76.61 29.03
C LEU A 27 47.24 75.22 28.80
N ILE A 28 48.49 74.93 29.26
CA ILE A 28 49.10 73.61 29.15
C ILE A 28 48.33 72.59 30.01
N VAL A 29 47.96 72.99 31.24
CA VAL A 29 47.18 72.09 32.13
C VAL A 29 45.78 71.79 31.52
N VAL A 30 45.09 72.82 31.01
CA VAL A 30 43.82 72.63 30.33
C VAL A 30 43.96 71.75 29.10
N ALA A 31 44.98 71.95 28.30
CA ALA A 31 45.27 71.09 27.10
C ALA A 31 45.53 69.65 27.50
N LEU A 32 46.28 69.44 28.61
CA LEU A 32 46.54 68.09 29.16
C LEU A 32 45.28 67.41 29.69
N ILE A 33 44.42 68.17 30.39
CA ILE A 33 43.10 67.64 30.86
C ILE A 33 42.22 67.26 29.67
N LEU A 34 42.15 68.10 28.64
CA LEU A 34 41.41 67.81 27.41
C LEU A 34 41.96 66.61 26.64
N ALA A 35 43.30 66.51 26.61
CA ALA A 35 43.95 65.33 25.99
C ALA A 35 43.67 64.04 26.77
N VAL A 36 43.78 64.06 28.11
CA VAL A 36 43.45 62.88 28.92
C VAL A 36 41.94 62.56 28.80
N TRP A 37 41.06 63.55 28.82
CA TRP A 37 39.63 63.36 28.66
C TRP A 37 39.29 62.79 27.25
N GLY A 38 39.96 63.29 26.19
CA GLY A 38 39.81 62.80 24.82
C GLY A 38 40.33 61.36 24.65
N ILE A 39 41.45 61.00 25.31
CA ILE A 39 41.95 59.62 25.31
C ILE A 39 41.04 58.69 26.11
N ALA A 40 40.59 59.10 27.28
CA ALA A 40 39.67 58.33 28.14
C ALA A 40 38.33 58.08 27.41
N SER A 41 37.73 59.14 26.82
CA SER A 41 36.48 58.98 26.04
C SER A 41 36.62 58.08 24.85
N ARG A 42 37.75 58.07 24.13
CA ARG A 42 38.04 57.14 23.04
C ARG A 42 38.21 55.71 23.51
N LEU A 43 38.87 55.47 24.65
CA LEU A 43 39.03 54.16 25.24
C LEU A 43 37.69 53.58 25.71
N ILE A 44 36.82 54.42 26.34
CA ILE A 44 35.46 54.01 26.75
C ILE A 44 34.61 53.75 25.53
N ALA A 45 34.62 54.58 24.52
CA ALA A 45 33.87 54.40 23.27
C ALA A 45 34.33 53.11 22.54
N ARG A 46 35.66 52.84 22.51
CA ARG A 46 36.15 51.58 21.92
C ARG A 46 35.70 50.34 22.70
N SER A 47 35.65 50.38 24.03
CA SER A 47 35.16 49.26 24.84
C SER A 47 33.64 49.03 24.68
N HIS A 48 32.84 50.11 24.56
CA HIS A 48 31.43 50.01 24.24
C HIS A 48 31.17 49.56 22.84
N LEU A 49 31.96 49.99 21.86
CA LEU A 49 31.83 49.53 20.48
C LEU A 49 32.15 48.03 20.39
N LYS A 50 33.26 47.57 21.02
CA LYS A 50 33.64 46.15 21.04
C LYS A 50 32.56 45.28 21.68
N LYS A 51 31.92 45.73 22.78
CA LYS A 51 30.82 44.99 23.40
C LYS A 51 29.59 44.96 22.48
N LYS A 52 29.19 46.10 21.90
CA LYS A 52 28.05 46.15 20.97
C LYS A 52 28.33 45.28 19.71
N THR A 53 29.52 45.39 19.12
CA THR A 53 29.86 44.57 17.96
C THR A 53 29.90 43.07 18.30
N ALA A 54 30.31 42.71 19.52
CA ALA A 54 30.27 41.32 19.98
C ALA A 54 28.84 40.84 20.22
N ASP A 55 27.95 41.70 20.77
CA ASP A 55 26.53 41.38 20.98
C ASP A 55 25.71 41.38 19.68
N ASP A 56 26.06 42.24 18.72
CA ASP A 56 25.41 42.31 17.39
C ASP A 56 25.90 41.23 16.43
N SER A 57 27.06 40.60 16.71
CA SER A 57 27.60 39.51 15.92
C SER A 57 27.02 38.12 16.27
N VAL A 58 26.20 38.03 17.34
CA VAL A 58 25.54 36.78 17.70
C VAL A 58 24.37 36.52 16.75
N VAL A 59 24.54 35.52 15.89
CA VAL A 59 23.51 35.09 14.94
C VAL A 59 22.30 34.56 15.71
N THR A 60 21.12 35.07 15.35
CA THR A 60 19.87 34.52 15.91
C THR A 60 19.39 33.35 15.05
N VAL A 61 19.18 32.20 15.66
CA VAL A 61 18.75 30.97 15.00
C VAL A 61 17.41 30.50 15.55
N VAL A 62 16.62 29.86 14.71
CA VAL A 62 15.41 29.13 15.10
C VAL A 62 15.78 27.66 15.21
N THR A 63 15.36 27.02 16.30
CA THR A 63 15.63 25.61 16.50
C THR A 63 14.37 24.78 16.46
N VAL A 64 14.51 23.50 16.06
CA VAL A 64 13.47 22.49 16.08
C VAL A 64 14.07 21.20 16.64
N LYS A 65 13.27 20.41 17.34
CA LYS A 65 13.69 19.09 17.80
C LYS A 65 13.41 18.05 16.73
N PRO A 66 14.27 17.00 16.63
CA PRO A 66 13.96 15.84 15.81
C PRO A 66 12.63 15.23 16.23
N ASP A 67 11.84 14.81 15.27
CA ASP A 67 10.60 14.08 15.53
C ASP A 67 10.92 12.59 15.66
N ALA A 68 10.78 12.08 16.89
CA ALA A 68 10.96 10.66 17.19
C ALA A 68 9.71 9.81 16.89
N ASN A 69 8.56 10.48 16.74
CA ASN A 69 7.27 9.84 16.44
C ASN A 69 6.87 10.11 14.98
N GLY A 70 7.83 10.03 14.06
CA GLY A 70 7.46 10.16 12.65
C GLY A 70 6.21 9.33 12.39
N ASP A 71 5.17 9.94 11.80
CA ASP A 71 3.93 9.26 11.41
C ASP A 71 4.29 7.89 10.82
N ASP A 72 3.53 6.84 11.23
CA ASP A 72 3.65 5.52 10.63
C ASP A 72 3.84 5.68 9.13
N ASP A 73 4.83 5.01 8.56
CA ASP A 73 5.08 5.09 7.12
C ASP A 73 3.81 4.67 6.39
N GLU A 74 3.10 5.63 5.83
CA GLU A 74 1.95 5.35 5.00
C GLU A 74 2.41 4.90 3.62
N LEU A 75 2.22 3.62 3.33
CA LEU A 75 2.49 3.06 2.02
C LEU A 75 1.20 3.03 1.21
N VAL A 76 1.10 3.87 0.18
CA VAL A 76 -0.04 3.92 -0.73
C VAL A 76 0.27 3.11 -1.98
N LEU A 77 -0.56 2.12 -2.29
CA LEU A 77 -0.39 1.21 -3.42
C LEU A 77 -1.67 1.09 -4.24
N PRO A 78 -1.56 0.92 -5.57
CA PRO A 78 -2.69 0.56 -6.39
C PRO A 78 -3.20 -0.84 -6.06
N GLY A 79 -4.51 -0.99 -5.99
CA GLY A 79 -5.19 -2.25 -5.75
C GLY A 79 -6.24 -2.57 -6.80
N SER A 80 -6.36 -3.85 -7.16
CA SER A 80 -7.39 -4.37 -8.06
C SER A 80 -8.39 -5.20 -7.25
N VAL A 81 -9.66 -4.87 -7.38
CA VAL A 81 -10.77 -5.55 -6.71
C VAL A 81 -11.26 -6.70 -7.58
N LEU A 82 -11.32 -7.90 -7.02
CA LEU A 82 -11.81 -9.11 -7.69
C LEU A 82 -12.92 -9.76 -6.87
N ALA A 83 -13.77 -10.52 -7.53
CA ALA A 83 -14.77 -11.34 -6.84
C ALA A 83 -14.10 -12.37 -5.92
N TYR A 84 -14.78 -12.78 -4.86
CA TYR A 84 -14.28 -13.83 -3.97
C TYR A 84 -14.08 -15.15 -4.70
N MET A 85 -15.05 -15.52 -5.53
CA MET A 85 -14.99 -16.60 -6.52
C MET A 85 -15.61 -16.13 -7.82
N GLU A 86 -15.04 -16.54 -8.94
CA GLU A 86 -15.61 -16.32 -10.25
C GLU A 86 -15.44 -17.58 -11.07
N ALA A 87 -16.51 -18.02 -11.72
CA ALA A 87 -16.49 -19.20 -12.56
C ALA A 87 -17.15 -18.92 -13.92
N PRO A 88 -16.41 -19.13 -14.99
CA PRO A 88 -17.00 -19.26 -16.32
C PRO A 88 -17.75 -20.59 -16.42
N ILE A 89 -18.97 -20.56 -16.87
CA ILE A 89 -19.86 -21.72 -17.01
C ILE A 89 -19.90 -22.15 -18.48
N TYR A 90 -19.41 -23.33 -18.74
CA TYR A 90 -19.38 -23.94 -20.08
C TYR A 90 -20.40 -25.05 -20.19
N ALA A 91 -20.88 -25.28 -21.40
CA ALA A 91 -21.68 -26.49 -21.68
C ALA A 91 -20.81 -27.74 -21.66
N ARG A 92 -21.34 -28.81 -21.12
CA ARG A 92 -20.71 -30.14 -21.04
C ARG A 92 -21.24 -31.11 -22.11
N THR A 93 -22.28 -30.68 -22.86
CA THR A 93 -22.90 -31.44 -23.94
C THR A 93 -23.12 -30.57 -25.16
N THR A 94 -23.11 -31.14 -26.33
CA THR A 94 -23.39 -30.47 -27.60
C THR A 94 -24.89 -30.45 -27.85
N GLY A 95 -25.42 -29.32 -28.33
CA GLY A 95 -26.83 -29.15 -28.59
C GLY A 95 -27.17 -27.68 -28.89
N TYR A 96 -28.46 -27.35 -28.89
CA TYR A 96 -28.95 -26.00 -29.09
C TYR A 96 -29.49 -25.44 -27.76
N VAL A 97 -29.24 -24.18 -27.45
CA VAL A 97 -29.83 -23.53 -26.29
C VAL A 97 -31.35 -23.45 -26.49
N LYS A 98 -32.08 -24.19 -25.69
CA LYS A 98 -33.54 -24.22 -25.72
C LYS A 98 -34.15 -22.99 -25.06
N MET A 99 -33.66 -22.65 -23.87
CA MET A 99 -34.10 -21.52 -23.06
C MET A 99 -33.05 -21.17 -22.02
N TRP A 100 -32.94 -19.88 -21.68
CA TRP A 100 -32.22 -19.42 -20.50
C TRP A 100 -33.21 -18.82 -19.49
N TYR A 101 -32.90 -18.92 -18.19
CA TYR A 101 -33.81 -18.57 -17.10
C TYR A 101 -33.27 -17.43 -16.24
N THR A 102 -32.02 -17.07 -16.43
CA THR A 102 -31.34 -16.03 -15.64
C THR A 102 -30.54 -15.12 -16.58
N ASP A 103 -30.59 -13.81 -16.32
CA ASP A 103 -29.88 -12.81 -17.12
C ASP A 103 -28.81 -12.10 -16.29
N ILE A 104 -28.02 -11.23 -16.93
CA ILE A 104 -26.96 -10.43 -16.33
C ILE A 104 -27.54 -9.64 -15.15
N GLY A 105 -26.81 -9.62 -14.03
CA GLY A 105 -27.20 -8.97 -12.78
C GLY A 105 -28.13 -9.81 -11.89
N ALA A 106 -28.65 -10.94 -12.35
CA ALA A 106 -29.52 -11.80 -11.54
C ALA A 106 -28.72 -12.51 -10.43
N LYS A 107 -29.27 -12.51 -9.21
CA LYS A 107 -28.76 -13.30 -8.10
C LYS A 107 -29.18 -14.76 -8.27
N VAL A 108 -28.23 -15.66 -8.16
CA VAL A 108 -28.44 -17.09 -8.33
C VAL A 108 -27.95 -17.87 -7.12
N ARG A 109 -28.56 -19.02 -6.87
CA ARG A 109 -28.16 -19.96 -5.82
C ARG A 109 -27.42 -21.15 -6.41
N LYS A 110 -26.60 -21.79 -5.61
CA LYS A 110 -25.96 -23.06 -5.96
C LYS A 110 -27.00 -24.09 -6.43
N GLY A 111 -26.78 -24.71 -7.61
CA GLY A 111 -27.70 -25.65 -8.23
C GLY A 111 -28.93 -25.04 -8.93
N GLN A 112 -29.03 -23.73 -8.97
CA GLN A 112 -30.11 -23.05 -9.72
C GLN A 112 -29.88 -23.23 -11.21
N LEU A 113 -30.98 -23.51 -11.96
CA LEU A 113 -30.98 -23.66 -13.40
C LEU A 113 -30.76 -22.31 -14.07
N LEU A 114 -29.71 -22.22 -14.90
CA LEU A 114 -29.35 -21.04 -15.67
C LEU A 114 -29.89 -21.13 -17.12
N ALA A 115 -29.71 -22.30 -17.73
CA ALA A 115 -30.18 -22.57 -19.08
C ALA A 115 -30.47 -24.07 -19.28
N ASP A 116 -31.26 -24.36 -20.31
CA ASP A 116 -31.54 -25.69 -20.80
C ASP A 116 -31.01 -25.83 -22.24
N ILE A 117 -30.34 -26.96 -22.52
CA ILE A 117 -29.79 -27.31 -23.84
C ILE A 117 -30.65 -28.43 -24.41
N ASP A 118 -31.13 -28.28 -25.61
CA ASP A 118 -31.77 -29.32 -26.37
C ASP A 118 -30.74 -30.27 -26.99
N THR A 119 -30.80 -31.55 -26.62
CA THR A 119 -29.83 -32.58 -26.98
C THR A 119 -30.49 -33.77 -27.66
N PRO A 120 -31.15 -33.62 -28.82
CA PRO A 120 -31.97 -34.67 -29.41
C PRO A 120 -31.18 -35.95 -29.74
N GLU A 121 -29.88 -35.83 -30.02
CA GLU A 121 -29.02 -36.99 -30.29
C GLU A 121 -28.78 -37.84 -29.00
N VAL A 122 -28.49 -37.21 -27.88
CA VAL A 122 -28.26 -37.88 -26.60
C VAL A 122 -29.57 -38.53 -26.13
N ASP A 123 -30.68 -37.81 -26.28
CA ASP A 123 -32.01 -38.33 -25.89
C ASP A 123 -32.36 -39.60 -26.68
N LYS A 124 -32.11 -39.64 -27.99
CA LYS A 124 -32.30 -40.83 -28.85
C LYS A 124 -31.34 -41.96 -28.51
N GLN A 125 -30.07 -41.64 -28.25
CA GLN A 125 -29.11 -42.66 -27.82
C GLN A 125 -29.48 -43.29 -26.46
N LEU A 126 -29.99 -42.51 -25.53
CA LEU A 126 -30.49 -42.97 -24.24
C LEU A 126 -31.71 -43.87 -24.42
N ALA A 127 -32.66 -43.48 -25.30
CA ALA A 127 -33.83 -44.29 -25.61
C ALA A 127 -33.43 -45.67 -26.19
N GLN A 128 -32.49 -45.69 -27.11
CA GLN A 128 -31.95 -46.93 -27.68
C GLN A 128 -31.28 -47.80 -26.62
N ALA A 129 -30.39 -47.20 -25.79
CA ALA A 129 -29.69 -47.96 -24.74
C ALA A 129 -30.66 -48.55 -23.68
N LEU A 130 -31.78 -47.84 -23.38
CA LEU A 130 -32.82 -48.39 -22.52
C LEU A 130 -33.52 -49.63 -23.14
N ALA A 131 -33.81 -49.61 -24.46
CA ALA A 131 -34.39 -50.75 -25.15
C ALA A 131 -33.40 -51.96 -25.18
N ASP A 132 -32.11 -51.68 -25.41
CA ASP A 132 -31.04 -52.71 -25.37
C ASP A 132 -30.91 -53.33 -23.97
N LEU A 133 -31.02 -52.50 -22.91
CA LEU A 133 -31.00 -52.98 -21.53
C LEU A 133 -32.20 -53.90 -21.23
N GLU A 134 -33.40 -53.54 -21.67
CA GLU A 134 -34.58 -54.38 -21.47
C GLU A 134 -34.42 -55.72 -22.18
N THR A 135 -33.84 -55.76 -23.40
CA THR A 135 -33.53 -56.97 -24.11
C THR A 135 -32.49 -57.82 -23.34
N ALA A 136 -31.44 -57.18 -22.84
CA ALA A 136 -30.41 -57.87 -22.04
C ALA A 136 -30.97 -58.45 -20.73
N ARG A 137 -31.86 -57.73 -20.05
CA ARG A 137 -32.57 -58.19 -18.86
C ARG A 137 -33.45 -59.41 -19.12
N ALA A 138 -34.22 -59.41 -20.19
CA ALA A 138 -35.04 -60.54 -20.58
C ALA A 138 -34.20 -61.78 -20.87
N ASN A 139 -33.11 -61.63 -21.61
CA ASN A 139 -32.18 -62.75 -21.91
C ASN A 139 -31.51 -63.27 -20.65
N ALA A 140 -31.02 -62.42 -19.74
CA ALA A 140 -30.42 -62.83 -18.49
C ALA A 140 -31.40 -63.56 -17.56
N SER A 141 -32.66 -63.06 -17.49
CA SER A 141 -33.72 -63.71 -16.73
C SER A 141 -34.06 -65.11 -17.26
N LEU A 142 -34.18 -65.24 -18.59
CA LEU A 142 -34.40 -66.54 -19.24
C LEU A 142 -33.25 -67.49 -18.98
N ALA A 143 -31.99 -67.06 -19.17
CA ALA A 143 -30.81 -67.90 -18.96
C ALA A 143 -30.67 -68.33 -17.48
N LYS A 144 -30.94 -67.41 -16.53
CA LYS A 144 -30.94 -67.71 -15.09
C LYS A 144 -32.00 -68.74 -14.72
N SER A 145 -33.24 -68.60 -15.18
CA SER A 145 -34.30 -69.56 -14.92
C SER A 145 -34.00 -70.94 -15.56
N THR A 146 -33.37 -70.96 -16.74
CA THR A 146 -32.92 -72.17 -17.38
C THR A 146 -31.82 -72.84 -16.58
N ASN A 147 -30.79 -72.10 -16.16
CA ASN A 147 -29.72 -72.65 -15.30
C ASN A 147 -30.28 -73.24 -13.99
N GLU A 148 -31.20 -72.56 -13.34
CA GLU A 148 -31.86 -73.07 -12.12
C GLU A 148 -32.61 -74.38 -12.36
N ARG A 149 -33.34 -74.53 -13.45
CA ARG A 149 -33.95 -75.79 -13.86
C ARG A 149 -32.94 -76.93 -14.11
N TRP A 150 -31.88 -76.59 -14.85
CA TRP A 150 -30.85 -77.58 -15.15
C TRP A 150 -30.08 -78.00 -13.92
N LYS A 151 -29.77 -77.18 -12.96
CA LYS A 151 -29.24 -77.55 -11.64
C LYS A 151 -30.14 -78.56 -10.93
N GLY A 152 -31.46 -78.35 -10.96
CA GLY A 152 -32.43 -79.31 -10.37
C GLY A 152 -32.46 -80.65 -11.09
N LEU A 153 -32.25 -80.66 -12.43
CA LEU A 153 -32.18 -81.89 -13.21
C LEU A 153 -30.88 -82.70 -12.98
N VAL A 154 -29.75 -82.07 -12.79
CA VAL A 154 -28.47 -82.70 -12.42
C VAL A 154 -28.62 -83.45 -11.08
N ILE A 155 -29.26 -82.84 -10.09
CA ILE A 155 -29.49 -83.42 -8.78
C ILE A 155 -30.28 -84.76 -8.93
N LYS A 156 -31.23 -84.78 -9.90
CA LYS A 156 -32.07 -85.92 -10.23
C LYS A 156 -31.38 -86.91 -11.18
N GLN A 157 -30.11 -86.66 -11.58
CA GLN A 157 -29.35 -87.43 -12.54
C GLN A 157 -30.01 -87.55 -13.94
N ALA A 158 -30.84 -86.60 -14.32
CA ALA A 158 -31.60 -86.56 -15.57
C ALA A 158 -30.84 -85.89 -16.74
N VAL A 159 -29.72 -85.19 -16.47
CA VAL A 159 -28.85 -84.57 -17.47
C VAL A 159 -27.40 -84.69 -17.09
N SER A 160 -26.47 -84.45 -18.07
CA SER A 160 -25.05 -84.44 -17.80
C SER A 160 -24.60 -83.24 -17.03
N ARG A 161 -23.49 -83.35 -16.26
CA ARG A 161 -22.86 -82.16 -15.58
C ARG A 161 -22.37 -81.19 -16.59
N GLN A 162 -21.80 -81.62 -17.70
CA GLN A 162 -21.28 -80.77 -18.76
C GLN A 162 -22.38 -79.82 -19.32
N ASP A 163 -23.59 -80.35 -19.59
CA ASP A 163 -24.69 -79.60 -20.10
C ASP A 163 -25.15 -78.54 -19.05
N ALA A 164 -25.15 -78.94 -17.77
CA ALA A 164 -25.51 -77.99 -16.69
C ALA A 164 -24.47 -76.84 -16.53
N ASP A 165 -23.16 -77.18 -16.65
CA ASP A 165 -22.08 -76.22 -16.58
C ASP A 165 -22.14 -75.27 -17.80
N GLU A 166 -22.53 -75.78 -19.00
CA GLU A 166 -22.77 -74.95 -20.17
C GLU A 166 -23.91 -73.92 -19.90
N LYS A 167 -25.03 -74.33 -19.32
CA LYS A 167 -26.15 -73.44 -18.98
C LYS A 167 -25.77 -72.40 -17.84
N ALA A 168 -24.92 -72.85 -16.93
CA ALA A 168 -24.39 -71.94 -15.90
C ALA A 168 -23.48 -70.90 -16.52
N GLY A 169 -22.60 -71.28 -17.47
CA GLY A 169 -21.74 -70.36 -18.23
C GLY A 169 -22.55 -69.34 -19.05
N ASP A 170 -23.62 -69.84 -19.76
CA ASP A 170 -24.53 -68.96 -20.52
C ASP A 170 -25.24 -67.94 -19.59
N ALA A 171 -25.76 -68.40 -18.45
CA ALA A 171 -26.39 -67.52 -17.50
C ALA A 171 -25.45 -66.46 -16.94
N ALA A 172 -24.18 -66.83 -16.66
CA ALA A 172 -23.16 -65.88 -16.25
C ALA A 172 -22.83 -64.88 -17.37
N ALA A 173 -22.70 -65.33 -18.63
CA ALA A 173 -22.43 -64.46 -19.78
C ALA A 173 -23.61 -63.44 -20.02
N LYS A 174 -24.87 -63.91 -19.95
CA LYS A 174 -26.02 -63.02 -20.12
C LYS A 174 -26.15 -62.01 -18.96
N THR A 175 -25.81 -62.46 -17.75
CA THR A 175 -25.82 -61.55 -16.59
C THR A 175 -24.71 -60.44 -16.74
N ALA A 176 -23.56 -60.84 -17.23
CA ALA A 176 -22.51 -59.86 -17.53
C ALA A 176 -22.90 -58.88 -18.65
N ALA A 177 -23.58 -59.39 -19.69
CA ALA A 177 -24.13 -58.51 -20.77
C ALA A 177 -25.19 -57.54 -20.25
N GLN A 178 -26.07 -57.93 -19.34
CA GLN A 178 -27.03 -57.07 -18.67
C GLN A 178 -26.30 -55.96 -17.87
N ALA A 179 -25.30 -56.33 -17.07
CA ALA A 179 -24.52 -55.37 -16.30
C ALA A 179 -23.80 -54.33 -17.21
N SER A 180 -23.27 -54.77 -18.35
CA SER A 180 -22.67 -53.90 -19.35
C SER A 180 -23.69 -52.90 -19.93
N ALA A 181 -24.91 -53.35 -20.29
CA ALA A 181 -25.97 -52.50 -20.78
C ALA A 181 -26.44 -51.51 -19.72
N GLU A 182 -26.50 -51.92 -18.44
CA GLU A 182 -26.84 -51.03 -17.32
C GLU A 182 -25.79 -49.89 -17.18
N GLN A 183 -24.51 -50.17 -17.29
CA GLN A 183 -23.45 -49.15 -17.24
C GLN A 183 -23.54 -48.18 -18.44
N ASN A 184 -23.90 -48.67 -19.64
CA ASN A 184 -24.08 -47.82 -20.80
C ASN A 184 -25.27 -46.84 -20.61
N VAL A 185 -26.42 -47.32 -20.06
CA VAL A 185 -27.53 -46.49 -19.72
C VAL A 185 -27.17 -45.43 -18.65
N ALA A 186 -26.41 -45.81 -17.61
CA ALA A 186 -25.95 -44.89 -16.58
C ALA A 186 -25.10 -43.77 -17.20
N ARG A 187 -24.12 -44.09 -18.05
CA ARG A 187 -23.27 -43.13 -18.78
C ARG A 187 -24.10 -42.16 -19.60
N LEU A 188 -25.11 -42.64 -20.35
CA LEU A 188 -25.97 -41.77 -21.17
C LEU A 188 -26.92 -40.87 -20.34
N LYS A 189 -27.37 -41.35 -19.18
CA LYS A 189 -28.11 -40.51 -18.21
C LYS A 189 -27.26 -39.40 -17.65
N ASP A 190 -26.00 -39.69 -17.34
CA ASP A 190 -25.07 -38.64 -16.89
C ASP A 190 -24.88 -37.58 -17.99
N LEU A 191 -24.69 -38.00 -19.25
CA LEU A 191 -24.61 -37.08 -20.39
C LEU A 191 -25.91 -36.26 -20.56
N GLU A 192 -27.08 -36.90 -20.43
CA GLU A 192 -28.38 -36.22 -20.48
C GLU A 192 -28.50 -35.16 -19.36
N SER A 193 -28.01 -35.47 -18.17
CA SER A 193 -28.06 -34.54 -17.03
C SER A 193 -27.38 -33.22 -17.34
N PHE A 194 -26.33 -33.21 -18.20
CA PHE A 194 -25.56 -32.03 -18.59
C PHE A 194 -26.31 -31.06 -19.49
N LYS A 195 -27.49 -31.42 -20.00
CA LYS A 195 -28.36 -30.48 -20.72
C LYS A 195 -28.84 -29.33 -19.82
N ARG A 196 -28.85 -29.53 -18.49
CA ARG A 196 -29.25 -28.55 -17.50
C ARG A 196 -27.99 -27.81 -17.01
N VAL A 197 -27.81 -26.57 -17.43
CA VAL A 197 -26.72 -25.71 -17.01
C VAL A 197 -27.06 -25.10 -15.65
N LEU A 198 -26.29 -25.44 -14.61
CA LEU A 198 -26.54 -25.07 -13.22
C LEU A 198 -25.45 -24.17 -12.69
N SER A 199 -25.81 -23.28 -11.74
CA SER A 199 -24.83 -22.49 -11.00
C SER A 199 -24.04 -23.37 -10.01
N PRO A 200 -22.69 -23.28 -9.97
CA PRO A 200 -21.86 -24.05 -9.05
C PRO A 200 -21.88 -23.54 -7.61
N PHE A 201 -22.19 -22.25 -7.40
CA PHE A 201 -22.25 -21.58 -6.10
C PHE A 201 -23.26 -20.44 -6.09
N ASP A 202 -23.49 -19.84 -4.92
CA ASP A 202 -24.34 -18.66 -4.75
C ASP A 202 -23.60 -17.42 -5.25
N GLY A 203 -24.22 -16.59 -6.09
CA GLY A 203 -23.57 -15.44 -6.66
C GLY A 203 -24.47 -14.58 -7.54
N VAL A 204 -23.83 -13.80 -8.40
CA VAL A 204 -24.48 -12.95 -9.41
C VAL A 204 -23.99 -13.32 -10.79
N VAL A 205 -24.88 -13.35 -11.77
CA VAL A 205 -24.51 -13.54 -13.17
C VAL A 205 -23.86 -12.24 -13.69
N THR A 206 -22.58 -12.29 -14.00
CA THR A 206 -21.81 -11.12 -14.48
C THR A 206 -21.74 -11.04 -16.02
N ALA A 207 -21.90 -12.18 -16.69
CA ALA A 207 -21.98 -12.23 -18.15
C ALA A 207 -22.90 -13.34 -18.62
N ARG A 208 -23.58 -13.13 -19.76
CA ARG A 208 -24.33 -14.11 -20.54
C ARG A 208 -23.90 -13.96 -22.00
N ASN A 209 -23.26 -15.00 -22.51
CA ASN A 209 -22.68 -15.03 -23.85
C ASN A 209 -23.42 -16.02 -24.77
N THR A 210 -24.67 -16.30 -24.49
CA THR A 210 -25.49 -17.22 -25.26
C THR A 210 -26.91 -16.72 -25.43
N ASP A 211 -27.58 -17.14 -26.50
CA ASP A 211 -28.98 -16.84 -26.79
C ASP A 211 -29.76 -18.09 -27.17
N VAL A 212 -31.10 -18.02 -27.12
CA VAL A 212 -31.98 -19.11 -27.51
C VAL A 212 -31.73 -19.46 -28.99
N GLY A 213 -31.56 -20.76 -29.27
CA GLY A 213 -31.23 -21.27 -30.59
C GLY A 213 -29.74 -21.28 -30.94
N ALA A 214 -28.86 -20.76 -30.11
CA ALA A 214 -27.42 -20.85 -30.29
C ALA A 214 -26.94 -22.30 -30.31
N LEU A 215 -26.11 -22.68 -31.27
CA LEU A 215 -25.45 -23.99 -31.30
C LEU A 215 -24.27 -24.00 -30.32
N ILE A 216 -24.30 -24.94 -29.43
CA ILE A 216 -23.23 -25.18 -28.44
C ILE A 216 -22.46 -26.45 -28.82
N ASN A 217 -21.14 -26.34 -28.93
CA ASN A 217 -20.24 -27.46 -29.17
C ASN A 217 -19.43 -27.74 -27.90
N ALA A 218 -19.68 -28.85 -27.24
CA ALA A 218 -18.87 -29.33 -26.13
C ALA A 218 -17.55 -29.94 -26.62
N GLY A 219 -16.43 -29.65 -25.94
CA GLY A 219 -15.16 -30.33 -26.23
C GLY A 219 -14.21 -29.62 -27.19
N GLN A 220 -14.55 -28.45 -27.72
CA GLN A 220 -13.54 -27.61 -28.37
C GLN A 220 -12.71 -26.90 -27.27
N ALA A 221 -11.38 -26.81 -27.47
CA ALA A 221 -10.44 -26.24 -26.52
C ALA A 221 -10.70 -24.77 -26.11
N ALA A 222 -11.65 -24.12 -26.74
CA ALA A 222 -12.16 -22.80 -26.45
C ALA A 222 -13.69 -22.80 -26.57
N GLY A 223 -14.39 -23.73 -25.90
CA GLY A 223 -15.87 -23.69 -25.80
C GLY A 223 -16.31 -22.28 -25.38
N SER A 224 -17.35 -21.75 -26.05
CA SER A 224 -17.90 -20.45 -25.67
C SER A 224 -18.42 -20.53 -24.23
N GLU A 225 -17.94 -19.65 -23.36
CA GLU A 225 -18.52 -19.44 -22.05
C GLU A 225 -19.98 -19.06 -22.22
N LEU A 226 -20.91 -19.77 -21.57
CA LEU A 226 -22.34 -19.48 -21.63
C LEU A 226 -22.72 -18.40 -20.65
N PHE A 227 -22.25 -18.56 -19.41
CA PHE A 227 -22.49 -17.62 -18.30
C PHE A 227 -21.21 -17.43 -17.52
N ARG A 228 -21.12 -16.28 -16.83
CA ARG A 228 -20.13 -16.06 -15.80
C ARG A 228 -20.86 -15.76 -14.51
N VAL A 229 -20.54 -16.48 -13.45
CA VAL A 229 -21.11 -16.28 -12.11
C VAL A 229 -20.02 -15.87 -11.18
N ALA A 230 -20.25 -14.80 -10.41
CA ALA A 230 -19.30 -14.27 -9.44
C ALA A 230 -19.94 -14.22 -8.04
N ASP A 231 -19.20 -14.67 -7.03
CA ASP A 231 -19.55 -14.42 -5.63
C ASP A 231 -19.01 -13.02 -5.25
N VAL A 232 -19.94 -12.10 -5.00
CA VAL A 232 -19.67 -10.70 -4.71
C VAL A 232 -19.97 -10.31 -3.27
N HIS A 233 -20.32 -11.25 -2.39
CA HIS A 233 -20.58 -10.96 -0.97
C HIS A 233 -19.33 -10.50 -0.23
N LYS A 234 -18.20 -11.02 -0.64
CA LYS A 234 -16.86 -10.60 -0.24
C LYS A 234 -16.06 -10.34 -1.48
N LEU A 235 -15.09 -9.45 -1.36
CA LEU A 235 -14.20 -9.13 -2.47
C LEU A 235 -12.76 -9.36 -2.02
N ARG A 236 -11.93 -9.71 -2.99
CA ARG A 236 -10.48 -9.79 -2.82
C ARG A 236 -9.85 -8.56 -3.45
N VAL A 237 -8.97 -7.93 -2.72
CA VAL A 237 -8.19 -6.80 -3.22
C VAL A 237 -6.75 -7.23 -3.31
N TYR A 238 -6.19 -7.20 -4.52
CA TYR A 238 -4.79 -7.52 -4.76
C TYR A 238 -3.98 -6.25 -4.89
N GLY A 239 -2.89 -6.18 -4.13
CA GLY A 239 -1.89 -5.13 -4.20
C GLY A 239 -0.50 -5.71 -4.46
N GLN A 240 0.40 -4.89 -4.99
CA GLN A 240 1.79 -5.25 -5.27
C GLN A 240 2.70 -4.44 -4.36
N VAL A 241 3.21 -5.05 -3.30
CA VAL A 241 4.07 -4.41 -2.30
C VAL A 241 5.53 -4.46 -2.76
N PRO A 242 6.23 -3.32 -2.89
CA PRO A 242 7.66 -3.31 -3.22
C PRO A 242 8.51 -4.11 -2.22
N GLN A 243 9.59 -4.72 -2.69
CA GLN A 243 10.49 -5.55 -1.88
C GLN A 243 10.96 -4.88 -0.58
N ALA A 244 11.17 -3.56 -0.59
CA ALA A 244 11.61 -2.81 0.59
C ALA A 244 10.63 -2.91 1.77
N TYR A 245 9.34 -3.12 1.51
CA TYR A 245 8.27 -3.22 2.52
C TYR A 245 7.76 -4.64 2.71
N ALA A 246 8.25 -5.61 1.95
CA ALA A 246 7.75 -6.98 1.96
C ALA A 246 7.87 -7.64 3.34
N ALA A 247 8.96 -7.40 4.07
CA ALA A 247 9.19 -7.96 5.40
C ALA A 247 8.20 -7.43 6.46
N ALA A 248 7.71 -6.20 6.31
CA ALA A 248 6.74 -5.58 7.22
C ALA A 248 5.29 -5.96 6.87
N THR A 249 5.03 -6.50 5.68
CA THR A 249 3.69 -6.85 5.20
C THR A 249 3.37 -8.29 5.54
N ILE A 250 2.80 -8.50 6.71
CA ILE A 250 2.43 -9.82 7.23
C ILE A 250 0.90 -10.04 7.20
N PRO A 251 0.42 -11.28 7.17
CA PRO A 251 -1.00 -11.57 7.37
C PRO A 251 -1.52 -10.95 8.67
N GLY A 252 -2.74 -10.40 8.64
CA GLY A 252 -3.34 -9.65 9.76
C GLY A 252 -3.02 -8.16 9.76
N LEU A 253 -2.15 -7.67 8.88
CA LEU A 253 -1.89 -6.24 8.73
C LEU A 253 -3.16 -5.54 8.23
N LYS A 254 -3.58 -4.51 8.95
CA LYS A 254 -4.75 -3.69 8.60
C LYS A 254 -4.35 -2.65 7.56
N ALA A 255 -5.26 -2.42 6.61
CA ALA A 255 -5.14 -1.40 5.59
C ALA A 255 -6.45 -0.62 5.46
N GLU A 256 -6.36 0.57 4.93
CA GLU A 256 -7.51 1.37 4.52
C GLU A 256 -7.60 1.39 3.00
N LEU A 257 -8.79 1.11 2.46
CA LEU A 257 -9.07 1.15 1.02
C LEU A 257 -9.78 2.44 0.68
N HIS A 258 -9.27 3.16 -0.29
CA HIS A 258 -9.85 4.38 -0.80
C HIS A 258 -10.31 4.17 -2.24
N PHE A 259 -11.59 4.37 -2.48
CA PHE A 259 -12.20 4.22 -3.78
C PHE A 259 -12.44 5.59 -4.42
N PRO A 260 -12.00 5.82 -5.67
CA PRO A 260 -12.21 7.08 -6.39
C PRO A 260 -13.69 7.48 -6.50
N GLU A 261 -14.59 6.47 -6.59
CA GLU A 261 -16.04 6.69 -6.69
C GLU A 261 -16.67 7.18 -5.37
N ARG A 262 -15.93 7.08 -4.24
CA ARG A 262 -16.40 7.44 -2.89
C ARG A 262 -15.37 8.28 -2.16
N PRO A 263 -15.09 9.49 -2.64
CA PRO A 263 -14.04 10.33 -2.06
C PRO A 263 -14.32 10.66 -0.60
N GLY A 264 -13.27 10.64 0.22
CA GLY A 264 -13.32 10.95 1.65
C GLY A 264 -13.86 9.82 2.54
N LYS A 265 -14.12 8.62 1.99
CA LYS A 265 -14.47 7.43 2.78
C LYS A 265 -13.34 6.40 2.71
N ALA A 266 -12.88 5.97 3.87
CA ALA A 266 -11.92 4.89 4.02
C ALA A 266 -12.66 3.59 4.44
N TYR A 267 -12.34 2.49 3.79
CA TYR A 267 -12.92 1.17 4.09
C TYR A 267 -11.83 0.27 4.65
N ARG A 268 -12.12 -0.33 5.79
CA ARG A 268 -11.15 -1.20 6.46
C ARG A 268 -11.05 -2.53 5.73
N ALA A 269 -9.82 -2.96 5.49
CA ALA A 269 -9.49 -4.27 4.97
C ALA A 269 -8.34 -4.87 5.77
N GLU A 270 -8.21 -6.18 5.70
CA GLU A 270 -7.17 -6.92 6.39
C GLU A 270 -6.41 -7.79 5.38
N THR A 271 -5.09 -7.82 5.50
CA THR A 271 -4.23 -8.70 4.69
C THR A 271 -4.46 -10.14 5.13
N MET A 272 -5.10 -10.93 4.26
CA MET A 272 -5.39 -12.33 4.53
C MET A 272 -4.20 -13.22 4.26
N ARG A 273 -3.45 -12.93 3.19
CA ARG A 273 -2.31 -13.72 2.75
C ARG A 273 -1.38 -12.94 1.83
N THR A 274 -0.17 -13.43 1.69
CA THR A 274 0.82 -12.96 0.73
C THR A 274 1.24 -14.12 -0.17
N SER A 275 1.83 -13.82 -1.33
CA SER A 275 2.38 -14.85 -2.22
C SER A 275 3.59 -15.61 -1.62
N ASN A 276 4.19 -15.09 -0.55
CA ASN A 276 5.44 -15.58 0.06
C ASN A 276 6.60 -15.71 -0.94
N ALA A 277 6.48 -15.08 -2.09
CA ALA A 277 7.49 -15.03 -3.14
C ALA A 277 7.45 -13.67 -3.83
N LEU A 278 8.62 -13.13 -4.15
CA LEU A 278 8.72 -11.91 -4.94
C LEU A 278 8.60 -12.24 -6.42
N ASP A 279 7.85 -11.43 -7.15
CA ASP A 279 7.90 -11.44 -8.60
C ASP A 279 9.29 -10.95 -9.04
N PRO A 280 10.07 -11.74 -9.80
CA PRO A 280 11.43 -11.38 -10.17
C PRO A 280 11.49 -10.21 -11.16
N THR A 281 10.42 -9.97 -11.92
CA THR A 281 10.35 -8.90 -12.93
C THR A 281 9.99 -7.58 -12.28
N ALA A 282 8.92 -7.55 -11.50
CA ALA A 282 8.44 -6.33 -10.82
C ALA A 282 9.11 -6.08 -9.48
N ARG A 283 9.79 -7.07 -8.88
CA ARG A 283 10.36 -7.05 -7.53
C ARG A 283 9.32 -6.66 -6.47
N THR A 284 8.12 -7.22 -6.60
CA THR A 284 7.01 -6.97 -5.69
C THR A 284 6.53 -8.24 -5.04
N LEU A 285 5.98 -8.12 -3.83
CA LEU A 285 5.24 -9.15 -3.12
C LEU A 285 3.75 -8.94 -3.37
N GLN A 286 3.06 -9.95 -3.94
CA GLN A 286 1.62 -9.88 -4.07
C GLN A 286 0.95 -10.11 -2.73
N VAL A 287 0.03 -9.23 -2.37
CA VAL A 287 -0.79 -9.31 -1.16
C VAL A 287 -2.27 -9.40 -1.53
N GLU A 288 -3.01 -10.18 -0.77
CA GLU A 288 -4.45 -10.32 -0.88
C GLU A 288 -5.10 -9.79 0.40
N LEU A 289 -5.94 -8.76 0.24
CA LEU A 289 -6.79 -8.24 1.30
C LEU A 289 -8.23 -8.67 1.05
N GLN A 290 -9.00 -8.78 2.12
CA GLN A 290 -10.42 -9.08 2.06
C GLN A 290 -11.23 -7.84 2.41
N LEU A 291 -12.21 -7.54 1.55
CA LEU A 291 -13.21 -6.48 1.75
C LEU A 291 -14.58 -7.13 1.88
N ASP A 292 -15.31 -6.80 2.94
CA ASP A 292 -16.72 -7.21 3.08
C ASP A 292 -17.62 -6.36 2.18
N ASN A 293 -18.50 -7.01 1.42
CA ASN A 293 -19.38 -6.38 0.45
C ASN A 293 -20.84 -6.90 0.58
N ALA A 294 -21.27 -7.16 1.80
CA ALA A 294 -22.61 -7.71 2.07
C ALA A 294 -23.76 -6.88 1.47
N HIS A 295 -23.55 -5.56 1.33
CA HIS A 295 -24.54 -4.65 0.74
C HIS A 295 -24.44 -4.53 -0.79
N GLY A 296 -23.39 -5.08 -1.42
CA GLY A 296 -23.16 -4.97 -2.86
C GLY A 296 -22.70 -3.57 -3.32
N ASP A 297 -22.03 -2.84 -2.44
CA ASP A 297 -21.58 -1.47 -2.65
C ASP A 297 -20.43 -1.36 -3.65
N PHE A 298 -19.65 -2.42 -3.81
CA PHE A 298 -18.46 -2.47 -4.65
C PHE A 298 -18.59 -3.53 -5.73
N PHE A 299 -18.00 -3.24 -6.89
CA PHE A 299 -18.02 -4.12 -8.03
C PHE A 299 -16.65 -4.78 -8.26
N PRO A 300 -16.60 -6.08 -8.57
CA PRO A 300 -15.40 -6.69 -9.10
C PRO A 300 -14.91 -5.95 -10.35
N GLY A 301 -13.61 -5.80 -10.50
CA GLY A 301 -13.00 -5.01 -11.57
C GLY A 301 -12.73 -3.55 -11.21
N ALA A 302 -13.22 -3.07 -10.06
CA ALA A 302 -12.93 -1.72 -9.58
C ALA A 302 -11.44 -1.55 -9.21
N TYR A 303 -10.98 -0.31 -9.31
CA TYR A 303 -9.67 0.13 -8.80
C TYR A 303 -9.85 0.69 -7.38
N THR A 304 -8.83 0.52 -6.54
CA THR A 304 -8.76 1.13 -5.22
C THR A 304 -7.32 1.48 -4.86
N GLU A 305 -7.14 2.44 -3.98
CA GLU A 305 -5.85 2.71 -3.33
C GLU A 305 -5.81 2.00 -1.98
N ILE A 306 -4.74 1.27 -1.75
CA ILE A 306 -4.50 0.54 -0.50
C ILE A 306 -3.52 1.35 0.33
N HIS A 307 -3.96 1.81 1.48
CA HIS A 307 -3.18 2.58 2.43
C HIS A 307 -2.75 1.67 3.58
N PHE A 308 -1.49 1.26 3.61
CA PHE A 308 -0.91 0.53 4.72
C PHE A 308 -0.26 1.48 5.70
N LYS A 309 -0.61 1.39 6.97
CA LYS A 309 0.13 2.00 8.07
C LYS A 309 1.16 0.99 8.56
N LEU A 310 2.40 1.16 8.10
CA LEU A 310 3.48 0.24 8.47
C LEU A 310 4.17 0.76 9.72
N PRO A 311 4.36 -0.07 10.75
CA PRO A 311 5.20 0.32 11.88
C PRO A 311 6.60 0.59 11.34
N SER A 312 7.14 1.77 11.65
CA SER A 312 8.53 2.08 11.29
C SER A 312 9.46 1.07 12.00
N PRO A 313 10.26 0.28 11.28
CA PRO A 313 11.05 -0.80 11.89
C PRO A 313 12.16 -0.31 12.81
N ASN A 314 12.52 0.97 12.74
CA ASN A 314 13.47 1.63 13.62
C ASN A 314 12.84 2.92 14.13
N GLN A 315 13.12 3.27 15.40
CA GLN A 315 12.86 4.61 15.93
C GLN A 315 13.86 5.59 15.29
N THR A 316 13.76 5.77 13.97
CA THR A 316 14.58 6.72 13.24
C THR A 316 14.05 8.12 13.49
N LEU A 317 14.97 9.05 13.67
CA LEU A 317 14.60 10.44 13.87
C LEU A 317 14.30 11.09 12.51
N ARG A 318 13.23 11.88 12.45
CA ARG A 318 12.92 12.71 11.28
C ARG A 318 13.25 14.16 11.57
N VAL A 319 13.91 14.80 10.62
CA VAL A 319 14.27 16.22 10.71
C VAL A 319 13.70 16.95 9.50
N PRO A 320 13.30 18.22 9.63
CA PRO A 320 12.92 19.02 8.47
C PRO A 320 14.05 19.10 7.45
N SER A 321 13.76 18.96 6.16
CA SER A 321 14.78 18.99 5.10
C SER A 321 15.62 20.26 5.08
N ASN A 322 15.06 21.38 5.57
CA ASN A 322 15.75 22.66 5.68
C ASN A 322 16.68 22.80 6.90
N THR A 323 16.92 21.73 7.66
CA THR A 323 17.96 21.70 8.72
C THR A 323 19.27 21.07 8.24
N ILE A 324 19.26 20.48 7.04
CA ILE A 324 20.38 19.71 6.50
C ILE A 324 21.32 20.61 5.71
N LEU A 325 22.61 20.45 5.95
CA LEU A 325 23.70 21.11 5.24
C LEU A 325 24.51 20.10 4.44
N PHE A 326 24.71 20.38 3.16
CA PHE A 326 25.58 19.59 2.29
C PHE A 326 26.95 20.29 2.20
N ARG A 327 27.98 19.69 2.76
CA ARG A 327 29.32 20.24 2.79
C ARG A 327 30.33 19.26 2.20
N ALA A 328 31.56 19.76 1.96
CA ALA A 328 32.65 18.92 1.43
C ALA A 328 32.96 17.69 2.31
N ASN A 329 32.69 17.78 3.60
CA ASN A 329 32.91 16.71 4.59
C ASN A 329 31.69 15.77 4.76
N GLY A 330 30.65 15.92 3.94
CA GLY A 330 29.43 15.11 3.99
C GLY A 330 28.19 15.88 4.39
N VAL A 331 27.15 15.12 4.72
CA VAL A 331 25.84 15.65 5.17
C VAL A 331 25.93 15.95 6.66
N GLN A 332 25.58 17.17 7.03
CA GLN A 332 25.70 17.67 8.40
C GLN A 332 24.42 18.37 8.85
N VAL A 333 24.23 18.46 10.14
CA VAL A 333 23.24 19.32 10.79
C VAL A 333 23.94 20.21 11.82
N ALA A 334 23.43 21.43 12.00
CA ALA A 334 23.88 22.32 13.06
C ALA A 334 22.98 22.14 14.27
N THR A 335 23.55 21.77 15.41
CA THR A 335 22.85 21.67 16.70
C THR A 335 23.31 22.79 17.62
N VAL A 336 22.46 23.18 18.58
CA VAL A 336 22.80 24.18 19.59
C VAL A 336 23.06 23.47 20.92
N ASP A 337 24.24 23.64 21.49
CA ASP A 337 24.60 23.07 22.78
C ASP A 337 24.01 23.85 23.95
N PRO A 338 24.00 23.33 25.19
CA PRO A 338 23.52 24.04 26.39
C PRO A 338 24.27 25.35 26.69
N SER A 339 25.45 25.57 26.10
CA SER A 339 26.22 26.81 26.22
C SER A 339 25.90 27.84 25.15
N HIS A 340 24.82 27.62 24.36
CA HIS A 340 24.39 28.43 23.23
C HIS A 340 25.45 28.57 22.13
N LYS A 341 26.17 27.49 21.84
CA LYS A 341 27.11 27.42 20.72
C LYS A 341 26.67 26.36 19.72
N ILE A 342 26.99 26.62 18.48
CA ILE A 342 26.77 25.65 17.39
C ILE A 342 27.72 24.47 17.56
N LYS A 343 27.17 23.27 17.36
CA LYS A 343 27.90 22.03 17.22
C LYS A 343 27.52 21.37 15.91
N MET A 344 28.45 21.19 15.02
CA MET A 344 28.23 20.51 13.74
C MET A 344 28.27 19.00 13.95
N LYS A 345 27.19 18.29 13.59
CA LYS A 345 27.12 16.83 13.64
C LYS A 345 27.00 16.25 12.24
N ASN A 346 27.83 15.25 11.92
CA ASN A 346 27.66 14.45 10.71
C ASN A 346 26.49 13.52 10.91
N ILE A 347 25.66 13.38 9.89
CA ILE A 347 24.51 12.50 9.91
C ILE A 347 24.60 11.46 8.80
N ILE A 348 23.99 10.31 9.05
CA ILE A 348 23.69 9.32 8.02
C ILE A 348 22.25 9.51 7.62
N GLN A 349 22.04 10.04 6.41
CA GLN A 349 20.73 10.28 5.85
C GLN A 349 20.08 8.95 5.42
N GLY A 350 18.82 8.75 5.78
CA GLY A 350 17.97 7.68 5.29
C GLY A 350 17.10 8.12 4.12
N ARG A 351 15.80 7.84 4.22
CA ARG A 351 14.79 8.18 3.21
C ARG A 351 14.45 9.68 3.23
N ASP A 352 14.23 10.23 2.06
CA ASP A 352 13.77 11.61 1.87
C ASP A 352 12.25 11.62 1.59
N PHE A 353 11.48 12.30 2.45
CA PHE A 353 10.02 12.46 2.35
C PHE A 353 9.64 13.84 1.77
N GLY A 354 10.59 14.58 1.23
CA GLY A 354 10.42 15.92 0.66
C GLY A 354 10.40 17.03 1.72
N LYS A 355 9.46 17.05 2.64
CA LYS A 355 9.40 18.03 3.75
C LYS A 355 10.31 17.64 4.92
N THR A 356 10.48 16.36 5.16
CA THR A 356 11.30 15.79 6.23
C THR A 356 12.23 14.74 5.67
N VAL A 357 13.35 14.53 6.34
CA VAL A 357 14.35 13.53 6.00
C VAL A 357 14.61 12.64 7.20
N GLU A 358 14.68 11.35 6.95
CA GLU A 358 15.03 10.34 7.94
C GLU A 358 16.54 10.41 8.24
N VAL A 359 16.88 10.38 9.52
CA VAL A 359 18.27 10.31 9.98
C VAL A 359 18.45 8.98 10.71
N LEU A 360 19.35 8.16 10.15
CA LEU A 360 19.63 6.83 10.67
C LEU A 360 20.59 6.87 11.85
N ASP A 361 21.52 7.86 11.85
CA ASP A 361 22.53 8.01 12.88
C ASP A 361 23.10 9.43 12.87
N GLY A 362 23.67 9.87 14.01
CA GLY A 362 24.39 11.15 14.13
C GLY A 362 23.69 12.22 14.95
N ILE A 363 22.43 12.04 15.36
CA ILE A 363 21.71 12.98 16.22
C ILE A 363 20.97 12.27 17.36
N ASP A 364 20.70 13.03 18.42
CA ASP A 364 19.90 12.58 19.56
C ASP A 364 18.49 13.20 19.52
N PRO A 365 17.47 12.51 20.09
CA PRO A 365 16.09 13.04 20.15
C PRO A 365 15.94 14.38 20.86
N LEU A 366 16.91 14.73 21.70
CA LEU A 366 16.92 15.96 22.50
C LEU A 366 17.72 17.11 21.86
N ASP A 367 18.37 16.86 20.73
CA ASP A 367 19.16 17.88 20.03
C ASP A 367 18.27 19.03 19.52
N ASP A 368 18.69 20.26 19.74
CA ASP A 368 18.07 21.45 19.15
C ASP A 368 18.71 21.75 17.80
N LEU A 369 18.04 21.37 16.71
CA LEU A 369 18.52 21.54 15.33
C LEU A 369 18.24 22.94 14.81
N VAL A 370 19.19 23.57 14.15
CA VAL A 370 19.03 24.89 13.53
C VAL A 370 18.24 24.76 12.23
N VAL A 371 17.18 25.56 12.10
CA VAL A 371 16.37 25.64 10.88
C VAL A 371 16.96 26.69 9.94
N ASN A 372 17.07 26.36 8.65
CA ASN A 372 17.67 27.22 7.62
C ASN A 372 19.06 27.74 8.03
N PRO A 373 20.01 26.86 8.40
CA PRO A 373 21.33 27.31 8.79
C PRO A 373 22.04 28.01 7.62
N SER A 374 22.67 29.16 7.91
CA SER A 374 23.49 29.87 6.91
C SER A 374 24.73 29.04 6.56
N ASP A 375 25.20 29.15 5.33
CA ASP A 375 26.46 28.49 4.88
C ASP A 375 27.68 28.91 5.71
N SER A 376 27.64 30.11 6.35
CA SER A 376 28.69 30.63 7.22
C SER A 376 28.66 30.09 8.66
N ILE A 377 27.70 29.21 9.01
CA ILE A 377 27.65 28.59 10.34
C ILE A 377 28.84 27.63 10.49
N GLU A 378 29.63 27.82 11.55
CA GLU A 378 30.76 26.99 11.93
C GLU A 378 30.66 26.46 13.35
N ASP A 379 31.40 25.43 13.64
CA ASP A 379 31.48 24.81 14.96
C ASP A 379 31.99 25.84 16.01
N GLY A 380 31.34 25.89 17.18
CA GLY A 380 31.69 26.80 18.26
C GLY A 380 31.15 28.24 18.14
N LEU A 381 30.43 28.58 17.06
CA LEU A 381 29.84 29.93 16.87
C LEU A 381 28.76 30.18 17.96
N PRO A 382 28.86 31.29 18.72
CA PRO A 382 27.82 31.66 19.67
C PRO A 382 26.55 32.09 18.96
N VAL A 383 25.40 31.59 19.39
CA VAL A 383 24.09 31.88 18.81
C VAL A 383 23.08 32.24 19.88
N ARG A 384 22.03 32.96 19.45
CA ARG A 384 20.86 33.23 20.27
C ARG A 384 19.67 32.46 19.70
N ILE A 385 19.00 31.68 20.50
CA ILE A 385 17.80 30.97 20.08
C ILE A 385 16.63 31.94 20.07
N ALA A 386 15.97 32.10 18.91
CA ALA A 386 14.74 32.87 18.81
C ALA A 386 13.61 32.14 19.52
N PRO A 387 12.70 32.83 20.24
CA PRO A 387 11.49 32.22 20.73
C PRO A 387 10.71 31.63 19.56
N PRO A 388 10.06 30.45 19.71
CA PRO A 388 9.31 29.85 18.63
C PRO A 388 8.29 30.81 18.06
N SER A 389 8.45 31.21 16.82
CA SER A 389 7.43 31.98 16.12
C SER A 389 6.20 31.09 15.97
N ARG A 390 5.04 31.52 16.49
CA ARG A 390 3.75 30.89 16.25
C ARG A 390 3.45 31.01 14.74
N GLN A 391 3.97 30.09 13.95
CA GLN A 391 3.48 29.87 12.59
C GLN A 391 2.23 29.00 12.70
N GLY A 392 1.08 29.64 12.56
CA GLY A 392 -0.22 28.98 12.62
C GLY A 392 -1.34 29.99 12.74
N GLY A 393 -1.32 31.02 11.92
CA GLY A 393 -2.50 31.85 11.66
C GLY A 393 -3.28 31.21 10.52
N ASP A 394 -4.40 30.59 10.84
CA ASP A 394 -5.41 30.12 9.88
C ASP A 394 -5.86 31.33 9.01
N PRO A 395 -5.86 31.23 7.66
CA PRO A 395 -6.29 32.36 6.80
C PRO A 395 -7.82 32.48 6.68
N LYS A 396 -8.55 32.37 7.78
CA LYS A 396 -10.02 32.44 7.79
C LYS A 396 -10.61 33.71 8.42
N ASP A 397 -9.81 34.77 8.65
CA ASP A 397 -10.37 36.01 9.27
C ASP A 397 -10.02 37.29 8.50
N SER A 398 -10.08 37.24 7.15
CA SER A 398 -10.05 38.46 6.36
C SER A 398 -11.11 38.47 5.24
N ALA A 399 -12.37 38.35 5.65
CA ALA A 399 -13.51 38.69 4.81
C ALA A 399 -14.64 39.23 5.72
N LYS A 400 -14.53 40.48 6.03
CA LYS A 400 -15.68 41.33 6.34
C LYS A 400 -15.49 42.69 5.65
#